data_762c7368244f0772e865a18a185d1ffa
#
_entry.id   762c7368244f0772e865a18a185d1ffa
#
_cell.length_a   1.000
_cell.length_b   1.000
_cell.length_c   1.000
_cell.angle_alpha   90.00
_cell.angle_beta   90.00
_cell.angle_gamma   90.00
#
_symmetry.space_group_name_H-M   'P 1'
#
loop_
_entity.id
_entity.type
_entity.pdbx_description
1 polymer ?
#
loop_
_entity_poly.entity_id
_entity_poly.type
_entity_poly.pdbx_seq_one_letter_code
_entity_poly.pdbx_strand_id
1 'polypeptide(L)'
;MRLTRRWAMIAGIAGVTVLGATACSGNGAASGPEASSGGKPSGSITVYNAQHEELTQAWADEFTKETGVKVTLRNGDDSELGNQLVQEGSASKADVFLTENSPAISLVDNAGLFTAVDADTLAQVPAQFQPSSGNWTGIAARSTVFAYNPALLTEDQLPASLLDLADPSWKGRWAASPSGADFQAIVSAMLAVKGESATTAWLTAMKSNTVVYKGNSTVMKAINAGEIPGGVIYHYYWFGDQAGTGENSDSTKLHYFKNQDPGAFLSLSGGGVLKSSPNPVAAQAFLAFITGKAGQTILQTGTSFEYPIADGVSANPALLPISDLDAPKIDPSKLNSTKVTDLMTQAGLL
;
A
#
# COMPACT_ATOMS: atom_id res chain seq x y z
N MET A 1 14.42 -47.47 42.96
CA MET A 1 13.33 -48.17 43.69
C MET A 1 12.26 -48.54 42.69
N ARG A 2 12.11 -49.83 42.46
CA ARG A 2 11.17 -50.53 41.58
C ARG A 2 9.74 -50.45 42.12
N LEU A 3 8.72 -50.49 41.24
CA LEU A 3 7.52 -51.38 41.23
C LEU A 3 6.54 -50.81 40.21
N THR A 4 6.31 -51.35 39.05
CA THR A 4 5.68 -52.56 38.45
C THR A 4 4.20 -52.80 38.83
N ARG A 5 3.42 -53.09 37.77
CA ARG A 5 2.20 -53.96 37.66
C ARG A 5 0.85 -53.25 37.72
N ARG A 6 -0.22 -53.65 37.01
CA ARG A 6 -0.53 -54.73 36.03
C ARG A 6 -1.92 -54.45 35.41
N TRP A 7 -2.07 -54.77 34.13
CA TRP A 7 -3.10 -55.46 33.36
C TRP A 7 -4.51 -55.68 33.98
N ALA A 8 -5.56 -55.42 33.14
CA ALA A 8 -6.69 -56.36 32.94
C ALA A 8 -7.37 -56.05 31.59
N MET A 9 -7.36 -57.05 30.70
CA MET A 9 -8.25 -57.22 29.54
C MET A 9 -9.60 -57.77 30.02
N ILE A 10 -10.70 -57.38 29.37
CA ILE A 10 -11.88 -58.24 29.22
C ILE A 10 -12.43 -58.04 27.81
N ALA A 11 -12.57 -59.17 27.10
CA ALA A 11 -13.18 -59.36 25.77
C ALA A 11 -14.62 -59.82 25.91
N GLY A 12 -15.41 -59.64 24.88
CA GLY A 12 -16.67 -60.43 24.70
C GLY A 12 -17.70 -59.64 23.90
N ILE A 13 -17.89 -60.07 22.73
CA ILE A 13 -18.89 -60.91 22.02
C ILE A 13 -19.82 -60.14 21.10
N ALA A 14 -19.68 -60.41 19.86
CA ALA A 14 -20.45 -60.54 18.65
C ALA A 14 -21.97 -60.35 18.70
N GLY A 15 -22.47 -59.66 17.68
CA GLY A 15 -23.85 -59.66 17.20
C GLY A 15 -23.91 -59.31 15.73
N VAL A 16 -24.02 -60.31 14.88
CA VAL A 16 -24.24 -60.24 13.44
C VAL A 16 -25.71 -60.06 13.16
N THR A 17 -26.12 -59.11 12.33
CA THR A 17 -27.30 -59.19 11.48
C THR A 17 -27.16 -58.49 10.16
N VAL A 18 -27.69 -59.12 9.15
CA VAL A 18 -27.42 -59.11 7.74
C VAL A 18 -28.47 -58.28 6.96
N LEU A 19 -28.06 -57.75 5.79
CA LEU A 19 -28.76 -57.44 4.57
C LEU A 19 -29.63 -56.19 4.41
N GLY A 20 -29.20 -55.41 3.41
CA GLY A 20 -30.04 -54.45 2.69
C GLY A 20 -29.23 -53.74 1.62
N ALA A 21 -28.94 -54.42 0.52
CA ALA A 21 -28.34 -53.81 -0.66
C ALA A 21 -29.38 -53.00 -1.43
N THR A 22 -29.11 -51.71 -1.66
CA THR A 22 -29.69 -50.99 -2.80
C THR A 22 -28.60 -50.16 -3.45
N ALA A 23 -28.20 -50.57 -4.62
CA ALA A 23 -27.32 -49.85 -5.51
C ALA A 23 -28.09 -48.65 -6.09
N CYS A 24 -27.55 -47.46 -5.93
CA CYS A 24 -27.78 -46.33 -6.82
C CYS A 24 -26.45 -45.75 -7.21
N SER A 25 -26.09 -45.96 -8.46
CA SER A 25 -24.99 -45.29 -9.15
C SER A 25 -25.26 -43.81 -9.18
N GLY A 26 -24.44 -43.02 -8.46
CA GLY A 26 -24.38 -41.57 -8.49
C GLY A 26 -23.02 -41.15 -8.95
N ASN A 27 -22.99 -40.56 -10.10
CA ASN A 27 -21.88 -39.96 -10.81
C ASN A 27 -21.13 -38.97 -9.89
N GLY A 28 -19.90 -39.27 -9.51
CA GLY A 28 -19.01 -38.37 -8.77
C GLY A 28 -18.52 -37.23 -9.65
N ALA A 29 -19.27 -36.15 -9.71
CA ALA A 29 -18.73 -34.89 -10.19
C ALA A 29 -17.72 -34.37 -9.16
N ALA A 30 -16.49 -34.17 -9.58
CA ALA A 30 -15.47 -33.47 -8.79
C ALA A 30 -15.99 -32.06 -8.45
N SER A 31 -16.14 -31.81 -7.16
CA SER A 31 -16.42 -30.45 -6.65
C SER A 31 -15.22 -29.59 -6.95
N GLY A 32 -15.33 -28.71 -7.95
CA GLY A 32 -14.44 -27.58 -8.10
C GLY A 32 -14.57 -26.66 -6.86
N PRO A 33 -13.62 -25.74 -6.63
CA PRO A 33 -13.72 -24.84 -5.50
C PRO A 33 -15.05 -24.06 -5.60
N GLU A 34 -15.89 -24.20 -4.58
CA GLU A 34 -17.14 -23.45 -4.47
C GLU A 34 -16.82 -21.96 -4.48
N ALA A 35 -17.36 -21.25 -5.47
CA ALA A 35 -17.42 -19.81 -5.46
C ALA A 35 -18.08 -19.34 -4.16
N SER A 36 -17.47 -18.36 -3.52
CA SER A 36 -17.90 -17.71 -2.29
C SER A 36 -19.43 -17.56 -2.26
N SER A 37 -20.06 -18.26 -1.34
CA SER A 37 -21.51 -18.14 -1.11
C SER A 37 -21.76 -16.73 -0.56
N GLY A 38 -22.52 -15.90 -1.28
CA GLY A 38 -22.90 -14.53 -0.95
C GLY A 38 -23.66 -14.41 0.39
N GLY A 39 -22.97 -14.64 1.50
CA GLY A 39 -23.46 -14.32 2.82
C GLY A 39 -23.43 -12.81 3.04
N LYS A 40 -24.48 -12.25 3.68
CA LYS A 40 -24.47 -10.85 4.08
C LYS A 40 -23.31 -10.62 5.07
N PRO A 41 -22.46 -9.58 4.89
CA PRO A 41 -21.39 -9.30 5.83
C PRO A 41 -21.96 -9.00 7.22
N SER A 42 -21.30 -9.51 8.26
CA SER A 42 -21.76 -9.36 9.66
C SER A 42 -20.58 -9.51 10.61
N GLY A 43 -20.78 -9.14 11.86
CA GLY A 43 -19.77 -9.30 12.92
C GLY A 43 -18.82 -8.10 13.01
N SER A 44 -17.54 -8.37 13.14
CA SER A 44 -16.50 -7.32 13.24
C SER A 44 -15.23 -7.72 12.53
N ILE A 45 -14.47 -6.73 12.05
CA ILE A 45 -13.14 -6.91 11.44
C ILE A 45 -12.13 -6.03 12.14
N THR A 46 -10.86 -6.49 12.14
CA THR A 46 -9.68 -5.73 12.55
C THR A 46 -8.86 -5.37 11.34
N VAL A 47 -8.65 -4.08 11.14
CA VAL A 47 -7.83 -3.56 10.04
C VAL A 47 -6.49 -3.09 10.61
N TYR A 48 -5.40 -3.70 10.14
CA TYR A 48 -4.07 -3.13 10.33
C TYR A 48 -3.90 -2.04 9.30
N ASN A 49 -3.81 -0.80 9.78
CA ASN A 49 -3.93 0.39 8.95
C ASN A 49 -2.64 1.22 8.96
N ALA A 50 -1.98 1.24 7.82
CA ALA A 50 -0.90 2.18 7.54
C ALA A 50 -1.31 3.28 6.54
N GLN A 51 -2.59 3.32 6.13
CA GLN A 51 -3.16 4.41 5.35
C GLN A 51 -3.54 5.57 6.29
N HIS A 52 -3.75 6.77 5.75
CA HIS A 52 -4.16 7.95 6.53
C HIS A 52 -5.30 7.64 7.50
N GLU A 53 -5.09 7.91 8.78
CA GLU A 53 -6.02 7.51 9.85
C GLU A 53 -7.41 8.11 9.66
N GLU A 54 -7.49 9.41 9.32
CA GLU A 54 -8.78 10.11 9.13
C GLU A 54 -9.57 9.54 7.95
N LEU A 55 -8.89 9.23 6.85
CA LEU A 55 -9.50 8.62 5.68
C LEU A 55 -10.04 7.22 6.01
N THR A 56 -9.21 6.40 6.65
CA THR A 56 -9.60 5.02 6.99
C THR A 56 -10.72 5.01 8.02
N GLN A 57 -10.72 5.95 8.96
CA GLN A 57 -11.80 6.11 9.92
C GLN A 57 -13.12 6.49 9.21
N ALA A 58 -13.08 7.42 8.25
CA ALA A 58 -14.27 7.78 7.47
C ALA A 58 -14.82 6.59 6.66
N TRP A 59 -13.96 5.77 6.07
CA TRP A 59 -14.37 4.52 5.42
C TRP A 59 -15.00 3.54 6.42
N ALA A 60 -14.38 3.36 7.59
CA ALA A 60 -14.85 2.45 8.63
C ALA A 60 -16.23 2.84 9.16
N ASP A 61 -16.44 4.13 9.38
CA ASP A 61 -17.69 4.68 9.90
C ASP A 61 -18.84 4.50 8.89
N GLU A 62 -18.63 4.86 7.61
CA GLU A 62 -19.68 4.72 6.60
C GLU A 62 -19.95 3.25 6.28
N PHE A 63 -18.93 2.39 6.19
CA PHE A 63 -19.11 0.95 6.02
C PHE A 63 -19.90 0.33 7.18
N THR A 64 -19.58 0.72 8.42
CA THR A 64 -20.31 0.25 9.62
C THR A 64 -21.76 0.68 9.57
N LYS A 65 -22.04 1.91 9.16
CA LYS A 65 -23.40 2.47 9.03
C LYS A 65 -24.21 1.71 7.96
N GLU A 66 -23.60 1.38 6.81
CA GLU A 66 -24.27 0.67 5.73
C GLU A 66 -24.52 -0.82 6.01
N THR A 67 -23.57 -1.48 6.67
CA THR A 67 -23.56 -2.94 6.79
C THR A 67 -23.88 -3.46 8.19
N GLY A 68 -23.63 -2.66 9.22
CA GLY A 68 -23.64 -3.09 10.61
C GLY A 68 -22.37 -3.81 11.06
N VAL A 69 -21.38 -4.01 10.18
CA VAL A 69 -20.09 -4.61 10.53
C VAL A 69 -19.25 -3.60 11.29
N LYS A 70 -18.78 -3.98 12.48
CA LYS A 70 -17.88 -3.12 13.25
C LYS A 70 -16.47 -3.23 12.73
N VAL A 71 -15.83 -2.07 12.44
CA VAL A 71 -14.43 -2.00 12.04
C VAL A 71 -13.59 -1.47 13.19
N THR A 72 -12.51 -2.16 13.53
CA THR A 72 -11.53 -1.73 14.52
C THR A 72 -10.21 -1.47 13.82
N LEU A 73 -9.69 -0.25 13.92
CA LEU A 73 -8.42 0.14 13.32
C LEU A 73 -7.27 -0.08 14.30
N ARG A 74 -6.18 -0.66 13.81
CA ARG A 74 -4.87 -0.62 14.44
C ARG A 74 -3.93 0.15 13.54
N ASN A 75 -3.69 1.41 13.89
CA ASN A 75 -2.84 2.30 13.12
C ASN A 75 -1.35 2.05 13.39
N GLY A 76 -0.51 2.25 12.37
CA GLY A 76 0.95 2.12 12.41
C GLY A 76 1.57 2.43 11.06
N ASP A 77 2.89 2.35 10.97
CA ASP A 77 3.63 2.60 9.74
C ASP A 77 3.62 1.39 8.79
N ASP A 78 3.72 1.63 7.48
CA ASP A 78 3.82 0.62 6.42
C ASP A 78 4.83 -0.49 6.75
N SER A 79 6.05 -0.11 7.10
CA SER A 79 7.13 -1.06 7.38
C SER A 79 6.93 -1.80 8.71
N GLU A 80 6.41 -1.12 9.73
CA GLU A 80 6.12 -1.71 11.03
C GLU A 80 5.05 -2.80 10.87
N LEU A 81 3.88 -2.43 10.35
CA LEU A 81 2.75 -3.35 10.24
C LEU A 81 3.01 -4.47 9.23
N GLY A 82 3.68 -4.18 8.11
CA GLY A 82 4.05 -5.19 7.13
C GLY A 82 4.98 -6.26 7.70
N ASN A 83 6.05 -5.84 8.39
CA ASN A 83 6.98 -6.77 9.06
C ASN A 83 6.30 -7.52 10.21
N GLN A 84 5.43 -6.86 10.96
CA GLN A 84 4.66 -7.52 12.02
C GLN A 84 3.78 -8.63 11.45
N LEU A 85 3.05 -8.38 10.37
CA LEU A 85 2.21 -9.40 9.72
C LEU A 85 3.04 -10.59 9.25
N VAL A 86 4.23 -10.35 8.68
CA VAL A 86 5.14 -11.44 8.28
C VAL A 86 5.59 -12.26 9.49
N GLN A 87 5.88 -11.62 10.63
CA GLN A 87 6.26 -12.31 11.86
C GLN A 87 5.08 -13.07 12.51
N GLU A 88 3.89 -12.48 12.51
CA GLU A 88 2.66 -13.12 13.04
C GLU A 88 2.23 -14.32 12.17
N GLY A 89 2.43 -14.24 10.86
CA GLY A 89 2.05 -15.27 9.90
C GLY A 89 0.57 -15.67 10.04
N SER A 90 0.29 -16.96 10.15
CA SER A 90 -1.08 -17.49 10.34
C SER A 90 -1.69 -17.19 11.72
N ALA A 91 -0.92 -16.65 12.66
CA ALA A 91 -1.41 -16.28 13.98
C ALA A 91 -1.89 -14.81 14.05
N SER A 92 -1.77 -14.07 12.95
CA SER A 92 -2.22 -12.68 12.88
C SER A 92 -3.70 -12.55 13.23
N LYS A 93 -4.03 -11.44 13.88
CA LYS A 93 -5.41 -11.07 14.25
C LYS A 93 -6.03 -10.06 13.28
N ALA A 94 -5.26 -9.63 12.28
CA ALA A 94 -5.76 -8.75 11.25
C ALA A 94 -6.68 -9.51 10.28
N ASP A 95 -7.80 -8.90 9.93
CA ASP A 95 -8.65 -9.33 8.83
C ASP A 95 -8.22 -8.68 7.51
N VAL A 96 -7.86 -7.39 7.56
CA VAL A 96 -7.45 -6.58 6.41
C VAL A 96 -6.14 -5.86 6.75
N PHE A 97 -5.28 -5.71 5.75
CA PHE A 97 -4.13 -4.82 5.80
C PHE A 97 -4.27 -3.74 4.75
N LEU A 98 -4.15 -2.48 5.17
CA LEU A 98 -4.13 -1.31 4.31
C LEU A 98 -2.78 -0.61 4.43
N THR A 99 -2.21 -0.23 3.29
CA THR A 99 -0.93 0.47 3.23
C THR A 99 -1.04 1.82 2.54
N GLU A 100 -0.13 2.71 2.87
CA GLU A 100 0.10 3.90 2.06
C GLU A 100 0.90 3.57 0.79
N ASN A 101 1.84 2.63 0.87
CA ASN A 101 2.79 2.36 -0.22
C ASN A 101 2.85 0.89 -0.60
N SER A 102 2.94 0.62 -1.90
CA SER A 102 2.95 -0.72 -2.49
C SER A 102 4.08 -1.63 -2.00
N PRO A 103 5.30 -1.18 -1.67
CA PRO A 103 6.35 -2.09 -1.20
C PRO A 103 5.99 -2.88 0.06
N ALA A 104 5.25 -2.29 1.00
CA ALA A 104 4.86 -2.96 2.24
C ALA A 104 3.79 -4.03 1.99
N ILE A 105 2.79 -3.75 1.15
CA ILE A 105 1.77 -4.75 0.84
C ILE A 105 2.35 -5.88 0.00
N SER A 106 3.28 -5.58 -0.92
CA SER A 106 4.01 -6.59 -1.70
C SER A 106 4.87 -7.50 -0.82
N LEU A 107 5.44 -7.00 0.29
CA LEU A 107 6.15 -7.82 1.27
C LEU A 107 5.22 -8.89 1.87
N VAL A 108 4.01 -8.51 2.29
CA VAL A 108 3.02 -9.41 2.88
C VAL A 108 2.46 -10.40 1.84
N ASP A 109 2.26 -9.95 0.59
CA ASP A 109 1.85 -10.82 -0.53
C ASP A 109 2.91 -11.87 -0.85
N ASN A 110 4.18 -11.46 -0.94
CA ASN A 110 5.31 -12.37 -1.18
C ASN A 110 5.49 -13.40 -0.04
N ALA A 111 5.09 -13.07 1.17
CA ALA A 111 5.02 -14.02 2.29
C ALA A 111 3.82 -14.97 2.19
N GLY A 112 2.95 -14.81 1.20
CA GLY A 112 1.81 -15.68 0.93
C GLY A 112 0.67 -15.54 1.93
N LEU A 113 0.54 -14.39 2.61
CA LEU A 113 -0.39 -14.19 3.71
C LEU A 113 -1.78 -13.71 3.28
N PHE A 114 -1.94 -13.20 2.06
CA PHE A 114 -3.25 -12.77 1.54
C PHE A 114 -4.02 -13.91 0.88
N THR A 115 -5.35 -13.86 0.99
CA THR A 115 -6.26 -14.59 0.11
C THR A 115 -6.48 -13.81 -1.18
N ALA A 116 -6.97 -14.46 -2.23
CA ALA A 116 -7.34 -13.76 -3.46
C ALA A 116 -8.44 -12.73 -3.18
N VAL A 117 -8.35 -11.59 -3.82
CA VAL A 117 -9.41 -10.56 -3.81
C VAL A 117 -10.55 -11.04 -4.70
N ASP A 118 -11.79 -10.80 -4.28
CA ASP A 118 -12.98 -11.15 -5.07
C ASP A 118 -12.94 -10.47 -6.45
N ALA A 119 -13.31 -11.23 -7.50
CA ALA A 119 -13.22 -10.77 -8.88
C ALA A 119 -14.01 -9.47 -9.13
N ASP A 120 -15.18 -9.34 -8.51
CA ASP A 120 -16.02 -8.14 -8.62
C ASP A 120 -15.35 -6.91 -7.97
N THR A 121 -14.58 -7.10 -6.90
CA THR A 121 -13.78 -6.05 -6.27
C THR A 121 -12.62 -5.63 -7.17
N LEU A 122 -11.89 -6.59 -7.75
CA LEU A 122 -10.84 -6.30 -8.72
C LEU A 122 -11.38 -5.54 -9.95
N ALA A 123 -12.58 -5.89 -10.42
CA ALA A 123 -13.20 -5.24 -11.57
C ALA A 123 -13.56 -3.75 -11.34
N GLN A 124 -13.54 -3.27 -10.09
CA GLN A 124 -13.79 -1.85 -9.77
C GLN A 124 -12.58 -0.95 -10.04
N VAL A 125 -11.39 -1.54 -10.17
CA VAL A 125 -10.12 -0.81 -10.26
C VAL A 125 -9.45 -1.14 -11.60
N PRO A 126 -8.99 -0.14 -12.38
CA PRO A 126 -8.26 -0.39 -13.63
C PRO A 126 -7.06 -1.30 -13.44
N ALA A 127 -6.83 -2.21 -14.40
CA ALA A 127 -5.78 -3.24 -14.33
C ALA A 127 -4.37 -2.69 -14.07
N GLN A 128 -4.10 -1.46 -14.48
CA GLN A 128 -2.79 -0.79 -14.24
C GLN A 128 -2.52 -0.47 -12.77
N PHE A 129 -3.55 -0.48 -11.92
CA PHE A 129 -3.47 -0.24 -10.48
C PHE A 129 -3.66 -1.53 -9.66
N GLN A 130 -3.60 -2.68 -10.32
CA GLN A 130 -3.70 -3.98 -9.69
C GLN A 130 -2.37 -4.72 -9.77
N PRO A 131 -2.00 -5.50 -8.73
CA PRO A 131 -0.87 -6.42 -8.80
C PRO A 131 -1.19 -7.61 -9.72
N SER A 132 -0.19 -8.14 -10.37
CA SER A 132 -0.36 -9.36 -11.18
C SER A 132 -0.73 -10.59 -10.35
N SER A 133 -0.57 -10.57 -9.03
CA SER A 133 -0.93 -11.69 -8.13
C SER A 133 -2.45 -11.81 -7.90
N GLY A 134 -3.21 -10.71 -7.98
CA GLY A 134 -4.63 -10.69 -7.64
C GLY A 134 -4.96 -10.92 -6.16
N ASN A 135 -3.96 -10.90 -5.27
CA ASN A 135 -4.13 -11.14 -3.84
C ASN A 135 -4.36 -9.86 -3.02
N TRP A 136 -4.18 -8.72 -3.63
CA TRP A 136 -4.50 -7.40 -3.09
C TRP A 136 -4.91 -6.48 -4.24
N THR A 137 -5.38 -5.29 -3.93
CA THR A 137 -5.76 -4.29 -4.94
C THR A 137 -5.27 -2.90 -4.55
N GLY A 138 -5.04 -2.04 -5.54
CA GLY A 138 -4.85 -0.62 -5.28
C GLY A 138 -6.13 -0.01 -4.69
N ILE A 139 -5.97 1.02 -3.86
CA ILE A 139 -7.07 1.77 -3.24
C ILE A 139 -6.98 3.26 -3.52
N ALA A 140 -5.78 3.80 -3.62
CA ALA A 140 -5.52 5.21 -3.92
C ALA A 140 -4.16 5.32 -4.61
N ALA A 141 -3.90 6.46 -5.24
CA ALA A 141 -2.59 6.75 -5.79
C ALA A 141 -2.06 8.12 -5.33
N ARG A 142 -0.74 8.24 -5.28
CA ARG A 142 -0.05 9.48 -4.93
C ARG A 142 1.09 9.75 -5.87
N SER A 143 1.23 11.01 -6.32
CA SER A 143 2.27 11.42 -7.25
C SER A 143 3.50 11.92 -6.52
N THR A 144 4.66 11.42 -6.93
CA THR A 144 5.95 12.04 -6.61
C THR A 144 6.04 13.42 -7.26
N VAL A 145 6.59 14.38 -6.55
CA VAL A 145 6.82 15.75 -7.03
C VAL A 145 8.16 16.26 -6.51
N PHE A 146 8.70 17.26 -7.20
CA PHE A 146 9.76 18.10 -6.67
C PHE A 146 9.13 19.41 -6.19
N ALA A 147 8.99 19.58 -4.88
CA ALA A 147 8.59 20.86 -4.30
C ALA A 147 9.77 21.81 -4.34
N TYR A 148 9.53 23.09 -4.67
CA TYR A 148 10.61 24.06 -4.77
C TYR A 148 10.17 25.47 -4.36
N ASN A 149 11.13 26.28 -3.91
CA ASN A 149 10.90 27.69 -3.63
C ASN A 149 11.27 28.53 -4.87
N PRO A 150 10.31 29.20 -5.53
CA PRO A 150 10.54 29.94 -6.77
C PRO A 150 11.42 31.19 -6.60
N ALA A 151 11.69 31.62 -5.36
CA ALA A 151 12.67 32.66 -5.09
C ALA A 151 14.12 32.14 -5.14
N LEU A 152 14.33 30.80 -5.06
CA LEU A 152 15.64 30.16 -5.03
C LEU A 152 15.93 29.31 -6.27
N LEU A 153 14.89 28.84 -6.97
CA LEU A 153 14.99 28.06 -8.21
C LEU A 153 13.98 28.61 -9.22
N THR A 154 14.47 28.98 -10.38
CA THR A 154 13.61 29.32 -11.54
C THR A 154 13.18 28.06 -12.29
N GLU A 155 12.11 28.14 -13.10
CA GLU A 155 11.54 26.97 -13.77
C GLU A 155 12.53 26.28 -14.71
N ASP A 156 13.44 27.03 -15.35
CA ASP A 156 14.51 26.52 -16.22
C ASP A 156 15.64 25.81 -15.46
N GLN A 157 15.70 25.95 -14.13
CA GLN A 157 16.66 25.29 -13.25
C GLN A 157 16.10 24.00 -12.62
N LEU A 158 14.82 23.68 -12.83
CA LEU A 158 14.21 22.52 -12.23
C LEU A 158 14.74 21.22 -12.85
N PRO A 159 14.82 20.11 -12.08
CA PRO A 159 15.29 18.85 -12.62
C PRO A 159 14.29 18.28 -13.60
N ALA A 160 14.71 17.93 -14.82
CA ALA A 160 13.85 17.27 -15.80
C ALA A 160 13.62 15.80 -15.45
N SER A 161 14.55 15.18 -14.72
CA SER A 161 14.53 13.80 -14.27
C SER A 161 14.93 13.70 -12.79
N LEU A 162 14.38 12.71 -12.08
CA LEU A 162 14.86 12.37 -10.74
C LEU A 162 16.36 12.01 -10.75
N LEU A 163 16.86 11.51 -11.88
CA LEU A 163 18.28 11.17 -12.06
C LEU A 163 19.19 12.39 -12.05
N ASP A 164 18.70 13.56 -12.47
CA ASP A 164 19.48 14.80 -12.50
C ASP A 164 19.97 15.22 -11.12
N LEU A 165 19.23 14.85 -10.07
CA LEU A 165 19.58 15.14 -8.67
C LEU A 165 20.89 14.44 -8.21
N ALA A 166 21.39 13.49 -9.00
CA ALA A 166 22.71 12.88 -8.79
C ALA A 166 23.86 13.78 -9.28
N ASP A 167 23.60 14.76 -10.14
CA ASP A 167 24.64 15.67 -10.64
C ASP A 167 25.23 16.51 -9.48
N PRO A 168 26.57 16.70 -9.41
CA PRO A 168 27.21 17.50 -8.37
C PRO A 168 26.70 18.94 -8.23
N SER A 169 26.11 19.52 -9.29
CA SER A 169 25.48 20.85 -9.22
C SER A 169 24.29 20.92 -8.26
N TRP A 170 23.70 19.77 -7.92
CA TRP A 170 22.61 19.66 -6.96
C TRP A 170 23.07 19.49 -5.50
N LYS A 171 24.37 19.47 -5.25
CA LYS A 171 24.90 19.30 -3.90
C LYS A 171 24.40 20.38 -2.93
N GLY A 172 23.68 19.96 -1.88
CA GLY A 172 23.09 20.85 -0.88
C GLY A 172 21.93 21.71 -1.40
N ARG A 173 21.39 21.42 -2.59
CA ARG A 173 20.30 22.18 -3.19
C ARG A 173 18.96 21.46 -3.20
N TRP A 174 18.89 20.24 -2.72
CA TRP A 174 17.64 19.50 -2.58
C TRP A 174 17.61 18.63 -1.32
N ALA A 175 16.41 18.32 -0.90
CA ALA A 175 16.14 17.57 0.33
C ALA A 175 15.26 16.34 0.08
N ALA A 176 15.38 15.37 0.97
CA ALA A 176 14.49 14.20 1.03
C ALA A 176 14.43 13.62 2.46
N SER A 177 13.50 12.67 2.66
CA SER A 177 13.39 11.88 3.88
C SER A 177 13.64 10.40 3.60
N PRO A 178 14.90 9.93 3.53
CA PRO A 178 15.23 8.57 3.12
C PRO A 178 14.66 7.48 4.02
N SER A 179 14.53 7.73 5.32
CA SER A 179 13.94 6.75 6.27
C SER A 179 12.42 6.58 6.13
N GLY A 180 11.75 7.47 5.40
CA GLY A 180 10.30 7.39 5.18
C GLY A 180 9.91 6.35 4.12
N ALA A 181 8.77 5.69 4.31
CA ALA A 181 8.22 4.71 3.39
C ALA A 181 7.98 5.29 1.99
N ASP A 182 7.57 6.56 1.89
CA ASP A 182 7.36 7.28 0.64
C ASP A 182 8.63 7.33 -0.22
N PHE A 183 9.76 7.70 0.38
CA PHE A 183 11.02 7.77 -0.35
C PHE A 183 11.52 6.39 -0.75
N GLN A 184 11.34 5.39 0.11
CA GLN A 184 11.67 4.00 -0.20
C GLN A 184 10.81 3.48 -1.37
N ALA A 185 9.54 3.87 -1.46
CA ALA A 185 8.68 3.54 -2.60
C ALA A 185 9.19 4.18 -3.90
N ILE A 186 9.63 5.44 -3.86
CA ILE A 186 10.25 6.12 -5.01
C ILE A 186 11.53 5.41 -5.46
N VAL A 187 12.39 4.99 -4.52
CA VAL A 187 13.60 4.21 -4.83
C VAL A 187 13.24 2.83 -5.41
N SER A 188 12.14 2.22 -4.94
CA SER A 188 11.62 0.97 -5.48
C SER A 188 11.21 1.10 -6.95
N ALA A 189 10.57 2.22 -7.30
CA ALA A 189 10.24 2.55 -8.68
C ALA A 189 11.50 2.79 -9.52
N MET A 190 12.48 3.51 -9.00
CA MET A 190 13.78 3.71 -9.63
C MET A 190 14.43 2.36 -9.96
N LEU A 191 14.44 1.43 -8.98
CA LEU A 191 14.98 0.07 -9.15
C LEU A 191 14.24 -0.70 -10.25
N ALA A 192 12.92 -0.62 -10.28
CA ALA A 192 12.10 -1.30 -11.29
C ALA A 192 12.32 -0.75 -12.71
N VAL A 193 12.48 0.57 -12.86
CA VAL A 193 12.59 1.24 -14.18
C VAL A 193 14.03 1.27 -14.70
N LYS A 194 15.01 1.48 -13.84
CA LYS A 194 16.43 1.71 -14.22
C LYS A 194 17.35 0.57 -13.86
N GLY A 195 16.91 -0.36 -13.03
CA GLY A 195 17.71 -1.51 -12.57
C GLY A 195 18.68 -1.16 -11.44
N GLU A 196 19.30 -2.21 -10.89
CA GLU A 196 20.12 -2.14 -9.67
C GLU A 196 21.34 -1.24 -9.80
N SER A 197 22.09 -1.36 -10.91
CA SER A 197 23.34 -0.61 -11.11
C SER A 197 23.08 0.91 -11.14
N ALA A 198 22.06 1.36 -11.88
CA ALA A 198 21.72 2.77 -11.97
C ALA A 198 21.17 3.30 -10.63
N THR A 199 20.35 2.51 -9.93
CA THR A 199 19.82 2.86 -8.61
C THR A 199 20.94 2.99 -7.57
N THR A 200 21.89 2.06 -7.54
CA THR A 200 23.05 2.11 -6.64
C THR A 200 23.90 3.35 -6.87
N ALA A 201 24.18 3.66 -8.14
CA ALA A 201 24.95 4.86 -8.50
C ALA A 201 24.21 6.13 -8.07
N TRP A 202 22.90 6.21 -8.31
CA TRP A 202 22.08 7.36 -7.90
C TRP A 202 22.04 7.52 -6.38
N LEU A 203 21.83 6.45 -5.61
CA LEU A 203 21.83 6.48 -4.14
C LEU A 203 23.17 6.93 -3.56
N THR A 204 24.28 6.50 -4.17
CA THR A 204 25.63 6.93 -3.78
C THR A 204 25.83 8.43 -3.99
N ALA A 205 25.39 8.96 -5.14
CA ALA A 205 25.44 10.39 -5.44
C ALA A 205 24.49 11.19 -4.54
N MET A 206 23.28 10.67 -4.32
CA MET A 206 22.27 11.26 -3.43
C MET A 206 22.82 11.49 -2.03
N LYS A 207 23.53 10.51 -1.44
CA LYS A 207 24.15 10.68 -0.12
C LYS A 207 25.03 11.92 -0.01
N SER A 208 25.70 12.27 -1.09
CA SER A 208 26.61 13.44 -1.14
C SER A 208 25.87 14.74 -1.47
N ASN A 209 24.77 14.67 -2.20
CA ASN A 209 24.07 15.83 -2.74
C ASN A 209 22.87 16.27 -1.90
N THR A 210 22.19 15.32 -1.22
CA THR A 210 20.93 15.58 -0.52
C THR A 210 21.12 16.10 0.88
N VAL A 211 20.28 17.05 1.28
CA VAL A 211 20.07 17.40 2.69
C VAL A 211 18.98 16.48 3.24
N VAL A 212 19.30 15.70 4.27
CA VAL A 212 18.39 14.72 4.85
C VAL A 212 17.55 15.33 5.96
N TYR A 213 16.24 15.18 5.86
CA TYR A 213 15.28 15.53 6.90
C TYR A 213 14.53 14.30 7.38
N LYS A 214 13.92 14.39 8.56
CA LYS A 214 13.03 13.37 9.08
C LYS A 214 11.57 13.76 8.80
N GLY A 215 10.97 13.13 7.80
CA GLY A 215 9.58 13.35 7.36
C GLY A 215 9.45 14.39 6.24
N ASN A 216 8.51 14.13 5.31
CA ASN A 216 8.25 14.98 4.14
C ASN A 216 7.68 16.35 4.52
N SER A 217 6.85 16.42 5.57
CA SER A 217 6.39 17.72 6.10
C SER A 217 7.54 18.60 6.55
N THR A 218 8.62 18.02 7.11
CA THR A 218 9.83 18.78 7.50
C THR A 218 10.60 19.24 6.27
N VAL A 219 10.69 18.40 5.22
CA VAL A 219 11.25 18.80 3.91
C VAL A 219 10.51 20.01 3.36
N MET A 220 9.16 19.94 3.31
CA MET A 220 8.33 21.03 2.80
C MET A 220 8.51 22.33 3.60
N LYS A 221 8.53 22.25 4.94
CA LYS A 221 8.78 23.40 5.83
C LYS A 221 10.13 24.07 5.55
N ALA A 222 11.19 23.28 5.38
CA ALA A 222 12.53 23.81 5.08
C ALA A 222 12.56 24.51 3.70
N ILE A 223 11.87 23.98 2.69
CA ILE A 223 11.75 24.62 1.38
C ILE A 223 10.99 25.94 1.51
N ASN A 224 9.85 25.93 2.21
CA ASN A 224 9.02 27.11 2.44
C ASN A 224 9.77 28.22 3.17
N ALA A 225 10.57 27.87 4.16
CA ALA A 225 11.41 28.80 4.91
C ALA A 225 12.61 29.34 4.10
N GLY A 226 12.87 28.79 2.90
CA GLY A 226 14.02 29.15 2.06
C GLY A 226 15.35 28.58 2.57
N GLU A 227 15.33 27.59 3.45
CA GLU A 227 16.55 26.91 3.94
C GLU A 227 17.19 26.03 2.88
N ILE A 228 16.35 25.44 2.00
CA ILE A 228 16.74 24.58 0.89
C ILE A 228 15.93 24.93 -0.36
N PRO A 229 16.54 24.99 -1.56
CA PRO A 229 15.82 25.38 -2.78
C PRO A 229 14.69 24.44 -3.19
N GLY A 230 14.80 23.12 -2.98
CA GLY A 230 13.79 22.15 -3.35
C GLY A 230 13.93 20.81 -2.66
N GLY A 231 13.01 19.89 -2.96
CA GLY A 231 13.05 18.54 -2.39
C GLY A 231 12.01 17.61 -2.98
N VAL A 232 12.23 16.32 -2.82
CA VAL A 232 11.34 15.25 -3.30
C VAL A 232 10.38 14.85 -2.19
N ILE A 233 9.08 15.00 -2.48
CA ILE A 233 7.98 14.63 -1.57
C ILE A 233 6.83 14.05 -2.41
N TYR A 234 5.74 13.64 -1.78
CA TYR A 234 4.47 13.42 -2.48
C TYR A 234 3.61 14.68 -2.48
N HIS A 235 2.80 14.83 -3.54
CA HIS A 235 1.98 16.01 -3.82
C HIS A 235 1.00 16.34 -2.69
N TYR A 236 0.43 15.33 -2.03
CA TYR A 236 -0.63 15.52 -1.04
C TYR A 236 -0.16 16.29 0.21
N TYR A 237 1.13 16.27 0.55
CA TYR A 237 1.66 17.11 1.64
C TYR A 237 1.44 18.59 1.35
N TRP A 238 1.67 19.00 0.09
CA TRP A 238 1.46 20.38 -0.32
C TRP A 238 -0.01 20.76 -0.37
N PHE A 239 -0.85 19.93 -1.01
CA PHE A 239 -2.27 20.19 -1.13
C PHE A 239 -2.98 20.19 0.22
N GLY A 240 -2.60 19.31 1.12
CA GLY A 240 -3.15 19.26 2.49
C GLY A 240 -2.81 20.52 3.29
N ASP A 241 -1.57 21.02 3.21
CA ASP A 241 -1.18 22.26 3.87
C ASP A 241 -1.88 23.48 3.26
N GLN A 242 -1.96 23.58 1.92
CA GLN A 242 -2.66 24.65 1.22
C GLN A 242 -4.17 24.67 1.51
N ALA A 243 -4.79 23.52 1.66
CA ALA A 243 -6.20 23.45 2.05
C ALA A 243 -6.43 23.81 3.53
N GLY A 244 -5.39 23.70 4.35
CA GLY A 244 -5.39 24.12 5.74
C GLY A 244 -5.00 25.60 5.90
N THR A 245 -3.81 25.84 6.42
CA THR A 245 -3.30 27.21 6.68
C THR A 245 -2.36 27.73 5.60
N GLY A 246 -1.75 26.87 4.83
CA GLY A 246 -0.70 27.18 3.85
C GLY A 246 0.64 27.58 4.47
N GLU A 247 0.73 27.72 5.79
CA GLU A 247 1.89 28.30 6.49
C GLU A 247 3.22 27.58 6.22
N ASN A 248 3.16 26.31 5.80
CA ASN A 248 4.34 25.49 5.50
C ASN A 248 4.58 25.30 4.00
N SER A 249 3.78 25.93 3.13
CA SER A 249 3.86 25.75 1.67
C SER A 249 3.60 27.00 0.84
N ASP A 250 3.21 28.14 1.45
CA ASP A 250 2.86 29.39 0.75
C ASP A 250 3.95 29.94 -0.17
N SER A 251 5.23 29.73 0.17
CA SER A 251 6.39 30.14 -0.62
C SER A 251 6.87 29.07 -1.59
N THR A 252 6.11 28.00 -1.79
CA THR A 252 6.54 26.84 -2.59
C THR A 252 5.62 26.57 -3.77
N LYS A 253 6.15 25.84 -4.76
CA LYS A 253 5.42 25.32 -5.91
C LYS A 253 5.78 23.84 -6.10
N LEU A 254 4.95 23.14 -6.87
CA LEU A 254 5.18 21.76 -7.25
C LEU A 254 5.65 21.67 -8.71
N HIS A 255 6.70 20.91 -8.93
CA HIS A 255 7.15 20.47 -10.24
C HIS A 255 6.87 18.98 -10.40
N TYR A 256 6.13 18.59 -11.44
CA TYR A 256 5.81 17.22 -11.78
C TYR A 256 6.77 16.71 -12.85
N PHE A 257 7.50 15.66 -12.54
CA PHE A 257 8.31 14.96 -13.54
C PHE A 257 7.41 14.39 -14.63
N LYS A 258 7.95 14.17 -15.83
CA LYS A 258 7.23 13.71 -17.02
C LYS A 258 8.01 12.59 -17.72
N ASN A 259 7.50 12.15 -18.87
CA ASN A 259 8.17 11.21 -19.78
C ASN A 259 8.48 9.85 -19.14
N GLN A 260 7.55 9.38 -18.29
CA GLN A 260 7.70 8.10 -17.60
C GLN A 260 9.02 7.99 -16.80
N ASP A 261 9.50 9.15 -16.35
CA ASP A 261 10.66 9.24 -15.46
C ASP A 261 10.38 8.55 -14.12
N PRO A 262 11.37 7.95 -13.46
CA PRO A 262 11.19 7.44 -12.09
C PRO A 262 10.61 8.48 -11.12
N GLY A 263 10.92 9.77 -11.33
CA GLY A 263 10.34 10.88 -10.58
C GLY A 263 8.87 11.17 -10.88
N ALA A 264 8.29 10.62 -11.96
CA ALA A 264 6.86 10.69 -12.24
C ALA A 264 6.09 9.51 -11.64
N PHE A 265 6.71 8.73 -10.77
CA PHE A 265 6.13 7.54 -10.16
C PHE A 265 4.83 7.85 -9.41
N LEU A 266 3.81 7.03 -9.67
CA LEU A 266 2.59 6.94 -8.90
C LEU A 266 2.72 5.79 -7.90
N SER A 267 2.90 6.11 -6.63
CA SER A 267 2.80 5.10 -5.56
C SER A 267 1.34 4.74 -5.34
N LEU A 268 1.08 3.45 -5.14
CA LEU A 268 -0.26 2.95 -4.83
C LEU A 268 -0.37 2.62 -3.35
N SER A 269 -1.43 3.09 -2.73
CA SER A 269 -1.97 2.47 -1.53
C SER A 269 -2.56 1.13 -1.88
N GLY A 270 -2.39 0.15 -1.03
CA GLY A 270 -2.90 -1.20 -1.27
C GLY A 270 -3.80 -1.70 -0.14
N GLY A 271 -4.72 -2.59 -0.49
CA GLY A 271 -5.57 -3.30 0.46
C GLY A 271 -5.64 -4.80 0.14
N GLY A 272 -5.46 -5.63 1.17
CA GLY A 272 -5.52 -7.08 1.04
C GLY A 272 -6.17 -7.73 2.25
N VAL A 273 -6.82 -8.89 2.03
CA VAL A 273 -7.50 -9.68 3.06
C VAL A 273 -6.58 -10.81 3.50
N LEU A 274 -6.34 -10.94 4.82
CA LEU A 274 -5.46 -11.95 5.37
C LEU A 274 -6.12 -13.35 5.31
N LYS A 275 -5.32 -14.38 4.96
CA LYS A 275 -5.76 -15.80 5.01
C LYS A 275 -6.15 -16.23 6.42
N SER A 276 -5.58 -15.59 7.45
CA SER A 276 -5.86 -15.85 8.87
C SER A 276 -7.17 -15.21 9.34
N SER A 277 -7.83 -14.38 8.51
CA SER A 277 -9.07 -13.71 8.89
C SER A 277 -10.15 -14.70 9.31
N PRO A 278 -10.71 -14.58 10.52
CA PRO A 278 -11.88 -15.35 10.94
C PRO A 278 -13.19 -14.83 10.30
N ASN A 279 -13.16 -13.65 9.65
CA ASN A 279 -14.33 -12.99 9.08
C ASN A 279 -14.12 -12.60 7.59
N PRO A 280 -13.71 -13.55 6.72
CA PRO A 280 -13.28 -13.22 5.35
C PRO A 280 -14.39 -12.55 4.51
N VAL A 281 -15.66 -12.90 4.72
CA VAL A 281 -16.78 -12.28 4.00
C VAL A 281 -16.90 -10.79 4.35
N ALA A 282 -16.79 -10.43 5.61
CA ALA A 282 -16.85 -9.03 6.03
C ALA A 282 -15.58 -8.25 5.59
N ALA A 283 -14.42 -8.90 5.60
CA ALA A 283 -13.14 -8.32 5.15
C ALA A 283 -13.15 -8.03 3.64
N GLN A 284 -13.61 -8.98 2.81
CA GLN A 284 -13.79 -8.77 1.36
C GLN A 284 -14.82 -7.67 1.07
N ALA A 285 -15.93 -7.64 1.82
CA ALA A 285 -16.94 -6.60 1.67
C ALA A 285 -16.41 -5.21 2.03
N PHE A 286 -15.54 -5.10 3.05
CA PHE A 286 -14.88 -3.84 3.37
C PHE A 286 -13.93 -3.40 2.27
N LEU A 287 -13.14 -4.31 1.71
CA LEU A 287 -12.25 -4.02 0.59
C LEU A 287 -13.06 -3.58 -0.64
N ALA A 288 -14.16 -4.27 -0.97
CA ALA A 288 -15.08 -3.90 -2.04
C ALA A 288 -15.73 -2.51 -1.82
N PHE A 289 -16.04 -2.15 -0.58
CA PHE A 289 -16.57 -0.83 -0.24
C PHE A 289 -15.55 0.28 -0.49
N ILE A 290 -14.31 0.14 -0.01
CA ILE A 290 -13.29 1.20 -0.14
C ILE A 290 -12.79 1.38 -1.58
N THR A 291 -12.85 0.34 -2.41
CA THR A 291 -12.52 0.40 -3.84
C THR A 291 -13.73 0.75 -4.71
N GLY A 292 -14.94 0.68 -4.17
CA GLY A 292 -16.18 1.04 -4.86
C GLY A 292 -16.44 2.55 -4.85
N LYS A 293 -17.48 2.95 -5.60
CA LYS A 293 -17.83 4.37 -5.78
C LYS A 293 -18.01 5.12 -4.46
N ALA A 294 -18.65 4.51 -3.45
CA ALA A 294 -18.91 5.15 -2.15
C ALA A 294 -17.58 5.47 -1.43
N GLY A 295 -16.72 4.48 -1.24
CA GLY A 295 -15.42 4.65 -0.59
C GLY A 295 -14.50 5.59 -1.36
N GLN A 296 -14.49 5.50 -2.68
CA GLN A 296 -13.68 6.39 -3.52
C GLN A 296 -14.21 7.82 -3.58
N THR A 297 -15.51 8.04 -3.38
CA THR A 297 -16.07 9.40 -3.21
C THR A 297 -15.64 10.01 -1.87
N ILE A 298 -15.56 9.22 -0.80
CA ILE A 298 -15.02 9.66 0.49
C ILE A 298 -13.55 10.12 0.31
N LEU A 299 -12.74 9.35 -0.43
CA LEU A 299 -11.37 9.72 -0.76
C LEU A 299 -11.31 11.02 -1.57
N GLN A 300 -12.12 11.14 -2.63
CA GLN A 300 -12.16 12.31 -3.52
C GLN A 300 -12.47 13.61 -2.76
N THR A 301 -13.41 13.55 -1.83
CA THR A 301 -13.92 14.73 -1.11
C THR A 301 -13.23 14.96 0.24
N GLY A 302 -12.40 14.02 0.66
CA GLY A 302 -11.65 14.08 1.91
C GLY A 302 -10.43 14.99 1.85
N THR A 303 -9.69 15.01 2.96
CA THR A 303 -8.53 15.89 3.18
C THR A 303 -7.19 15.24 2.85
N SER A 304 -7.17 13.98 2.42
CA SER A 304 -5.92 13.27 2.09
C SER A 304 -5.29 13.73 0.78
N PHE A 305 -6.08 14.30 -0.14
CA PHE A 305 -5.63 14.72 -1.47
C PHE A 305 -4.92 13.62 -2.29
N GLU A 306 -5.21 12.36 -2.00
CA GLU A 306 -4.77 11.26 -2.85
C GLU A 306 -5.72 11.11 -4.06
N TYR A 307 -5.24 10.43 -5.09
CA TYR A 307 -6.04 10.16 -6.28
C TYR A 307 -6.96 8.96 -6.07
N PRO A 308 -8.27 9.10 -6.22
CA PRO A 308 -9.16 7.96 -6.44
C PRO A 308 -8.74 7.21 -7.72
N ILE A 309 -8.81 5.90 -7.66
CA ILE A 309 -8.40 5.05 -8.78
C ILE A 309 -9.50 4.13 -9.30
N ALA A 310 -10.69 4.13 -8.67
CA ALA A 310 -11.82 3.37 -9.17
C ALA A 310 -12.41 3.99 -10.43
N ASP A 311 -12.94 3.13 -11.30
CA ASP A 311 -13.62 3.56 -12.51
C ASP A 311 -14.82 4.46 -12.17
N GLY A 312 -14.92 5.58 -12.91
CA GLY A 312 -16.04 6.52 -12.79
C GLY A 312 -15.97 7.48 -11.59
N VAL A 313 -14.86 7.53 -10.84
CA VAL A 313 -14.60 8.54 -9.80
C VAL A 313 -13.46 9.45 -10.25
N SER A 314 -13.73 10.74 -10.36
CA SER A 314 -12.71 11.74 -10.75
C SER A 314 -11.80 12.08 -9.57
N ALA A 315 -10.60 12.58 -9.84
CA ALA A 315 -9.75 13.18 -8.82
C ALA A 315 -10.38 14.44 -8.19
N ASN A 316 -9.88 14.83 -7.01
CA ASN A 316 -10.19 16.14 -6.44
C ASN A 316 -9.88 17.24 -7.48
N PRO A 317 -10.79 18.21 -7.71
CA PRO A 317 -10.59 19.25 -8.74
C PRO A 317 -9.32 20.11 -8.56
N ALA A 318 -8.74 20.13 -7.36
CA ALA A 318 -7.48 20.83 -7.11
C ALA A 318 -6.27 20.10 -7.72
N LEU A 319 -6.38 18.79 -7.99
CA LEU A 319 -5.30 17.96 -8.49
C LEU A 319 -5.24 17.98 -10.02
N LEU A 320 -4.04 17.81 -10.57
CA LEU A 320 -3.90 17.49 -12.01
C LEU A 320 -4.61 16.15 -12.28
N PRO A 321 -5.24 15.98 -13.47
CA PRO A 321 -5.77 14.67 -13.86
C PRO A 321 -4.66 13.60 -13.82
N ILE A 322 -5.00 12.40 -13.35
CA ILE A 322 -4.03 11.30 -13.23
C ILE A 322 -3.41 10.92 -14.60
N SER A 323 -4.19 11.10 -15.70
CA SER A 323 -3.72 10.92 -17.07
C SER A 323 -2.59 11.86 -17.46
N ASP A 324 -2.50 13.03 -16.84
CA ASP A 324 -1.55 14.09 -17.17
C ASP A 324 -0.22 13.94 -16.39
N LEU A 325 -0.15 12.99 -15.47
CA LEU A 325 1.05 12.75 -14.65
C LEU A 325 2.16 12.02 -15.41
N ASP A 326 1.81 11.33 -16.51
CA ASP A 326 2.74 10.60 -17.38
C ASP A 326 3.67 9.64 -16.64
N ALA A 327 3.08 8.90 -15.68
CA ALA A 327 3.79 8.00 -14.80
C ALA A 327 4.34 6.74 -15.52
N PRO A 328 5.49 6.21 -15.08
CA PRO A 328 6.00 4.95 -15.60
C PRO A 328 5.03 3.81 -15.26
N LYS A 329 4.85 2.88 -16.22
CA LYS A 329 4.03 1.68 -16.01
C LYS A 329 4.84 0.65 -15.25
N ILE A 330 4.53 0.46 -13.99
CA ILE A 330 5.18 -0.51 -13.11
C ILE A 330 4.10 -1.44 -12.55
N ASP A 331 4.32 -2.76 -12.69
CA ASP A 331 3.50 -3.73 -11.92
C ASP A 331 3.82 -3.56 -10.43
N PRO A 332 2.85 -3.19 -9.59
CA PRO A 332 3.11 -2.94 -8.17
C PRO A 332 3.67 -4.16 -7.43
N SER A 333 3.37 -5.39 -7.90
CA SER A 333 3.91 -6.62 -7.31
C SER A 333 5.42 -6.81 -7.56
N LYS A 334 6.02 -6.02 -8.46
CA LYS A 334 7.46 -6.04 -8.75
C LYS A 334 8.26 -5.09 -7.86
N LEU A 335 7.61 -4.27 -7.06
CA LEU A 335 8.28 -3.39 -6.11
C LEU A 335 8.88 -4.22 -4.97
N ASN A 336 10.15 -3.99 -4.68
CA ASN A 336 10.92 -4.85 -3.78
C ASN A 336 11.50 -4.06 -2.60
N SER A 337 10.74 -4.01 -1.50
CA SER A 337 11.12 -3.29 -0.28
C SER A 337 12.41 -3.80 0.34
N THR A 338 12.62 -5.12 0.39
CA THR A 338 13.84 -5.72 0.96
C THR A 338 15.08 -5.28 0.20
N LYS A 339 15.05 -5.40 -1.15
CA LYS A 339 16.19 -5.00 -1.98
C LYS A 339 16.47 -3.49 -1.88
N VAL A 340 15.44 -2.67 -1.80
CA VAL A 340 15.57 -1.22 -1.60
C VAL A 340 16.24 -0.91 -0.27
N THR A 341 15.78 -1.52 0.81
CA THR A 341 16.38 -1.36 2.14
C THR A 341 17.86 -1.74 2.14
N ASP A 342 18.23 -2.85 1.49
CA ASP A 342 19.61 -3.29 1.35
C ASP A 342 20.46 -2.26 0.61
N LEU A 343 19.99 -1.76 -0.54
CA LEU A 343 20.72 -0.78 -1.35
C LEU A 343 20.86 0.56 -0.64
N MET A 344 19.83 1.03 0.05
CA MET A 344 19.86 2.28 0.81
C MET A 344 20.75 2.17 2.03
N THR A 345 20.77 1.01 2.72
CA THR A 345 21.69 0.74 3.83
C THR A 345 23.14 0.71 3.33
N GLN A 346 23.43 0.04 2.22
CA GLN A 346 24.76 0.01 1.60
C GLN A 346 25.23 1.42 1.20
N ALA A 347 24.32 2.26 0.72
CA ALA A 347 24.61 3.67 0.44
C ALA A 347 24.76 4.53 1.71
N GLY A 348 24.39 3.99 2.89
CA GLY A 348 24.43 4.69 4.19
C GLY A 348 23.39 5.80 4.30
N LEU A 349 22.20 5.56 3.76
CA LEU A 349 21.03 6.44 3.83
C LEU A 349 20.02 5.98 4.88
N LEU A 350 20.11 4.70 5.30
CA LEU A 350 19.37 4.10 6.40
C LEU A 350 20.33 3.66 7.50
#